data_bbda5a28966c95ebeda98ccc6762e929
#
_entry.id   bbda5a28966c95ebeda98ccc6762e929
#
_cell.length_a   1.000
_cell.length_b   1.000
_cell.length_c   1.000
_cell.angle_alpha   90.00
_cell.angle_beta   90.00
_cell.angle_gamma   90.00
#
_symmetry.space_group_name_H-M   'P 1'
#
loop_
_entity.id
_entity.type
_entity.pdbx_description
1 polymer ?
#
loop_
_entity_poly.entity_id
_entity_poly.type
_entity_poly.pdbx_seq_one_letter_code
_entity_poly.pdbx_strand_id
1 'polypeptide(L)'
;VMSEQSQQLLSDDQVRRFIADGFVIIDSALAPDFHQRVTTQIAYALEYELPHPGDNIVPRVPALNQLCESAAVQGALTSLLGEGFVFLPHRFPHNSDPLGLGTTEASTDEAGAAGAAAEADPKADSETSSDTTDISQITAFATQPKMARGSISASAWHQDSHASCGRTRWHRPRAANVFYFPHATSMAMGPTRFLAGSHLYATLHDLRAEQAVMQEIPAGSVVIAHFDLVHAGSPNNSEQMRYMMKFVALRCENPTRPTWHSVEPQWRTPSNLHTHHELPDAWSSIWRWLRGEDPSSTHNDPPLDTDVAALIAAMKSPDQQQRLSSLYGLVALGAPAVEALVADLLSSAGQGRHDKSASKLPANTQERHLGRFFLDGQFTPEDSAIALSAIGEPAVAALAILLDHTDPWIRINAVYALGDSGAVVVGEHASRLAKLLDDPEPSVIRVTLDAYAALGAFDEHAIERMHHFLSGTVPHWGTDAETEPRLRMMGQMRYLSAIALSSWLSHCPAQLPHLVPQVEAALLESLQDENGYPALIACSALERSDSVHCLRAAVKYLRGRSWDSAQNSRQIGQWTIDHGRATLARIASLDQFKN
;
A
#
# COMPACT_ATOMS: atom_id res chain seq x y z
N VAL A 1 -10.31 30.98 -0.14
CA VAL A 1 -8.92 31.44 0.04
C VAL A 1 -8.46 30.80 1.34
N MET A 2 -7.91 29.59 1.24
CA MET A 2 -7.22 28.96 2.37
C MET A 2 -5.89 29.70 2.53
N SER A 3 -5.57 30.12 3.74
CA SER A 3 -4.24 30.65 4.04
C SER A 3 -3.23 29.55 3.74
N GLU A 4 -2.23 29.83 2.93
CA GLU A 4 -1.03 29.01 2.76
C GLU A 4 -0.34 28.88 4.14
N GLN A 5 -0.79 27.90 4.94
CA GLN A 5 0.01 27.49 6.07
C GLN A 5 1.23 26.78 5.48
N SER A 6 2.43 27.31 5.72
CA SER A 6 3.65 26.70 5.25
C SER A 6 3.71 25.25 5.81
N GLN A 7 3.91 24.29 4.92
CA GLN A 7 4.05 22.88 5.28
C GLN A 7 5.19 22.69 6.29
N GLN A 8 4.97 21.86 7.29
CA GLN A 8 5.99 21.48 8.27
C GLN A 8 6.77 20.27 7.74
N LEU A 9 7.79 20.55 6.94
CA LEU A 9 8.63 19.51 6.36
C LEU A 9 9.49 18.81 7.43
N LEU A 10 9.78 17.54 7.21
CA LEU A 10 10.64 16.74 8.06
C LEU A 10 12.11 17.20 7.94
N SER A 11 12.89 16.93 8.97
CA SER A 11 14.35 17.07 8.98
C SER A 11 15.04 15.85 8.34
N ASP A 12 16.33 15.98 8.02
CA ASP A 12 17.17 14.86 7.57
C ASP A 12 17.13 13.68 8.55
N ASP A 13 17.18 13.93 9.87
CA ASP A 13 17.14 12.85 10.88
C ASP A 13 15.81 12.09 10.85
N GLN A 14 14.68 12.77 10.71
CA GLN A 14 13.37 12.14 10.63
C GLN A 14 13.22 11.29 9.36
N VAL A 15 13.68 11.79 8.21
CA VAL A 15 13.66 11.01 6.95
C VAL A 15 14.58 9.80 7.04
N ARG A 16 15.77 9.96 7.63
CA ARG A 16 16.71 8.84 7.86
C ARG A 16 16.13 7.78 8.80
N ARG A 17 15.43 8.18 9.86
CA ARG A 17 14.72 7.25 10.75
C ARG A 17 13.61 6.51 10.00
N PHE A 18 12.84 7.20 9.18
CA PHE A 18 11.85 6.55 8.33
C PHE A 18 12.48 5.50 7.39
N ILE A 19 13.64 5.80 6.81
CA ILE A 19 14.36 4.85 5.94
C ILE A 19 14.85 3.63 6.72
N ALA A 20 15.38 3.82 7.92
CA ALA A 20 16.00 2.74 8.70
C ALA A 20 14.97 1.96 9.54
N ASP A 21 14.13 2.66 10.31
CA ASP A 21 13.13 2.04 11.19
C ASP A 21 11.83 1.69 10.43
N GLY A 22 11.56 2.35 9.31
CA GLY A 22 10.34 2.18 8.52
C GLY A 22 9.17 3.04 8.98
N PHE A 23 9.33 3.88 10.01
CA PHE A 23 8.27 4.78 10.48
C PHE A 23 8.82 6.03 11.17
N VAL A 24 7.96 7.05 11.24
CA VAL A 24 8.14 8.25 12.07
C VAL A 24 6.85 8.60 12.80
N ILE A 25 6.96 9.22 13.95
CA ILE A 25 5.83 9.72 14.72
C ILE A 25 5.90 11.24 14.73
N ILE A 26 4.80 11.88 14.36
CA ILE A 26 4.64 13.33 14.36
C ILE A 26 3.43 13.74 15.19
N ASP A 27 3.44 14.96 15.69
CA ASP A 27 2.25 15.63 16.22
C ASP A 27 1.49 16.26 15.03
N SER A 28 0.18 16.07 14.96
CA SER A 28 -0.67 16.69 13.93
C SER A 28 -0.75 18.21 14.02
N ALA A 29 -0.28 18.78 15.12
CA ALA A 29 -0.33 20.20 15.46
C ALA A 29 -1.75 20.81 15.48
N LEU A 30 -2.77 19.96 15.66
CA LEU A 30 -4.16 20.37 15.82
C LEU A 30 -4.51 20.53 17.30
N ALA A 31 -5.49 21.38 17.60
CA ALA A 31 -5.87 21.67 18.97
C ALA A 31 -6.47 20.44 19.71
N PRO A 32 -6.28 20.29 21.02
CA PRO A 32 -6.79 19.14 21.78
C PRO A 32 -8.29 18.93 21.67
N ASP A 33 -9.09 20.00 21.60
CA ASP A 33 -10.54 19.93 21.43
C ASP A 33 -10.94 19.36 20.06
N PHE A 34 -10.11 19.53 19.02
CA PHE A 34 -10.30 18.89 17.73
C PHE A 34 -10.25 17.36 17.87
N HIS A 35 -9.23 16.85 18.54
CA HIS A 35 -9.06 15.42 18.74
C HIS A 35 -10.19 14.79 19.56
N GLN A 36 -10.66 15.51 20.58
CA GLN A 36 -11.81 15.07 21.38
C GLN A 36 -13.09 15.01 20.54
N ARG A 37 -13.36 16.03 19.70
CA ARG A 37 -14.52 16.02 18.80
C ARG A 37 -14.42 14.85 17.81
N VAL A 38 -13.28 14.63 17.19
CA VAL A 38 -13.07 13.53 16.24
C VAL A 38 -13.29 12.18 16.93
N THR A 39 -12.74 11.98 18.13
CA THR A 39 -12.97 10.75 18.93
C THR A 39 -14.46 10.51 19.14
N THR A 40 -15.19 11.52 19.58
CA THR A 40 -16.65 11.41 19.81
C THR A 40 -17.41 11.08 18.54
N GLN A 41 -17.05 11.69 17.41
CA GLN A 41 -17.72 11.44 16.12
C GLN A 41 -17.39 10.04 15.58
N ILE A 42 -16.16 9.57 15.71
CA ILE A 42 -15.78 8.19 15.33
C ILE A 42 -16.55 7.19 16.19
N ALA A 43 -16.57 7.38 17.52
CA ALA A 43 -17.31 6.52 18.43
C ALA A 43 -18.79 6.45 18.05
N TYR A 44 -19.42 7.59 17.80
CA TYR A 44 -20.81 7.65 17.37
C TYR A 44 -21.05 6.90 16.06
N ALA A 45 -20.20 7.13 15.05
CA ALA A 45 -20.34 6.48 13.74
C ALA A 45 -20.19 4.95 13.83
N LEU A 46 -19.29 4.46 14.69
CA LEU A 46 -19.07 3.02 14.86
C LEU A 46 -20.15 2.35 15.70
N GLU A 47 -20.72 3.06 16.68
CA GLU A 47 -21.73 2.50 17.58
C GLU A 47 -23.14 2.55 16.98
N TYR A 48 -23.50 3.65 16.31
CA TYR A 48 -24.88 3.90 15.91
C TYR A 48 -25.14 3.84 14.39
N GLU A 49 -24.11 3.88 13.55
CA GLU A 49 -24.27 3.80 12.10
C GLU A 49 -23.91 2.40 11.58
N LEU A 50 -24.88 1.51 11.57
CA LEU A 50 -24.73 0.16 11.03
C LEU A 50 -25.15 0.10 9.54
N PRO A 51 -24.47 -0.66 8.70
CA PRO A 51 -23.26 -1.44 8.99
C PRO A 51 -22.03 -0.57 9.26
N HIS A 52 -20.92 -1.18 9.73
CA HIS A 52 -19.66 -0.49 10.00
C HIS A 52 -19.25 0.41 8.82
N PRO A 53 -18.91 1.69 9.06
CA PRO A 53 -18.67 2.65 7.97
C PRO A 53 -17.51 2.29 7.04
N GLY A 54 -16.54 1.51 7.51
CA GLY A 54 -15.39 1.13 6.70
C GLY A 54 -14.67 2.33 6.09
N ASP A 55 -14.30 2.23 4.83
CA ASP A 55 -13.60 3.29 4.10
C ASP A 55 -14.44 4.58 3.91
N ASN A 56 -15.72 4.55 4.31
CA ASN A 56 -16.64 5.67 4.19
C ASN A 56 -16.82 6.46 5.50
N ILE A 57 -15.87 6.37 6.41
CA ILE A 57 -15.87 7.11 7.68
C ILE A 57 -15.74 8.62 7.48
N VAL A 58 -14.97 9.07 6.48
CA VAL A 58 -14.71 10.50 6.27
C VAL A 58 -15.98 11.31 6.01
N PRO A 59 -16.95 10.87 5.20
CA PRO A 59 -18.24 11.57 5.10
C PRO A 59 -19.03 11.67 6.42
N ARG A 60 -18.80 10.77 7.38
CA ARG A 60 -19.42 10.81 8.70
C ARG A 60 -18.67 11.67 9.70
N VAL A 61 -17.38 11.76 9.51
CA VAL A 61 -16.46 12.55 10.35
C VAL A 61 -15.66 13.49 9.45
N PRO A 62 -16.30 14.54 8.86
CA PRO A 62 -15.64 15.42 7.89
C PRO A 62 -14.41 16.14 8.45
N ALA A 63 -14.30 16.27 9.78
CA ALA A 63 -13.12 16.80 10.45
C ALA A 63 -11.83 16.02 10.11
N LEU A 64 -11.91 14.76 9.71
CA LEU A 64 -10.76 13.98 9.25
C LEU A 64 -10.08 14.58 8.02
N ASN A 65 -10.80 15.32 7.17
CA ASN A 65 -10.17 16.07 6.07
C ASN A 65 -9.21 17.14 6.62
N GLN A 66 -9.59 17.84 7.68
CA GLN A 66 -8.72 18.85 8.31
C GLN A 66 -7.43 18.23 8.86
N LEU A 67 -7.49 16.99 9.37
CA LEU A 67 -6.29 16.25 9.76
C LEU A 67 -5.39 15.99 8.54
N CYS A 68 -5.95 15.43 7.47
CA CYS A 68 -5.22 15.13 6.25
C CYS A 68 -4.63 16.39 5.60
N GLU A 69 -5.29 17.54 5.74
CA GLU A 69 -4.88 18.84 5.22
C GLU A 69 -3.99 19.65 6.18
N SER A 70 -3.74 19.16 7.40
CA SER A 70 -2.90 19.88 8.37
C SER A 70 -1.47 20.04 7.85
N ALA A 71 -0.85 21.19 8.19
CA ALA A 71 0.52 21.51 7.76
C ALA A 71 1.54 20.43 8.16
N ALA A 72 1.34 19.80 9.33
CA ALA A 72 2.21 18.73 9.83
C ALA A 72 2.07 17.45 9.00
N VAL A 73 0.84 16.98 8.73
CA VAL A 73 0.60 15.76 7.96
C VAL A 73 1.00 15.96 6.50
N GLN A 74 0.58 17.08 5.88
CA GLN A 74 0.97 17.43 4.52
C GLN A 74 2.48 17.54 4.37
N GLY A 75 3.14 18.24 5.30
CA GLY A 75 4.59 18.42 5.26
C GLY A 75 5.37 17.11 5.43
N ALA A 76 4.94 16.25 6.33
CA ALA A 76 5.58 14.95 6.54
C ALA A 76 5.39 14.03 5.31
N LEU A 77 4.18 13.96 4.75
CA LEU A 77 3.91 13.14 3.56
C LEU A 77 4.63 13.70 2.32
N THR A 78 4.66 15.03 2.13
CA THR A 78 5.48 15.68 1.09
C THR A 78 6.95 15.27 1.23
N SER A 79 7.48 15.29 2.46
CA SER A 79 8.87 14.91 2.73
C SER A 79 9.19 13.48 2.34
N LEU A 80 8.25 12.55 2.54
CA LEU A 80 8.46 11.12 2.34
C LEU A 80 7.99 10.62 0.96
N LEU A 81 6.95 11.23 0.39
CA LEU A 81 6.28 10.76 -0.82
C LEU A 81 6.32 11.75 -1.98
N GLY A 82 6.90 12.95 -1.82
CA GLY A 82 6.92 13.99 -2.85
C GLY A 82 5.71 14.91 -2.83
N GLU A 83 5.78 16.01 -3.57
CA GLU A 83 4.78 17.09 -3.57
C GLU A 83 3.42 16.65 -4.14
N GLY A 84 3.43 15.74 -5.11
CA GLY A 84 2.23 15.26 -5.81
C GLY A 84 1.62 14.00 -5.21
N PHE A 85 1.87 13.66 -3.95
CA PHE A 85 1.28 12.47 -3.32
C PHE A 85 -0.25 12.55 -3.28
N VAL A 86 -0.91 11.41 -3.23
CA VAL A 86 -2.37 11.31 -3.11
C VAL A 86 -2.75 10.38 -1.99
N PHE A 87 -3.86 10.69 -1.30
CA PHE A 87 -4.50 9.72 -0.43
C PHE A 87 -5.29 8.72 -1.25
N LEU A 88 -5.09 7.44 -0.96
CA LEU A 88 -5.90 6.38 -1.54
C LEU A 88 -7.28 6.32 -0.86
N PRO A 89 -8.26 5.67 -1.48
CA PRO A 89 -9.60 5.50 -0.90
C PRO A 89 -9.63 4.69 0.41
N HIS A 90 -8.55 4.02 0.77
CA HIS A 90 -8.44 3.31 2.04
C HIS A 90 -8.35 4.28 3.22
N ARG A 91 -9.44 4.39 3.98
CA ARG A 91 -9.66 5.32 5.10
C ARG A 91 -10.45 4.61 6.18
N PHE A 92 -9.79 3.73 6.92
CA PHE A 92 -10.47 2.76 7.77
C PHE A 92 -10.33 3.09 9.26
N PRO A 93 -11.45 3.16 10.03
CA PRO A 93 -11.42 3.26 11.47
C PRO A 93 -11.17 1.89 12.08
N HIS A 94 -10.13 1.78 12.88
CA HIS A 94 -9.84 0.61 13.70
C HIS A 94 -10.25 0.89 15.13
N ASN A 95 -11.08 0.01 15.70
CA ASN A 95 -11.40 0.05 17.12
C ASN A 95 -10.92 -1.22 17.81
N SER A 96 -10.74 -1.16 19.10
CA SER A 96 -10.44 -2.32 19.92
C SER A 96 -11.22 -2.22 21.23
N ASP A 97 -12.03 -3.22 21.48
CA ASP A 97 -12.87 -3.32 22.66
C ASP A 97 -12.05 -3.60 23.91
N PRO A 98 -12.47 -3.10 25.08
CA PRO A 98 -11.90 -3.48 26.37
C PRO A 98 -12.06 -4.99 26.62
N LEU A 99 -10.98 -5.62 27.10
CA LEU A 99 -11.07 -7.01 27.56
C LEU A 99 -11.99 -7.09 28.79
N GLY A 100 -13.14 -7.74 28.65
CA GLY A 100 -14.11 -7.92 29.73
C GLY A 100 -15.52 -7.38 29.43
N LEU A 101 -15.69 -6.57 28.41
CA LEU A 101 -17.03 -6.31 27.86
C LEU A 101 -17.29 -7.42 26.83
N GLY A 102 -17.73 -8.58 27.33
CA GLY A 102 -17.95 -9.77 26.52
C GLY A 102 -18.95 -9.53 25.40
N THR A 103 -18.46 -9.13 24.26
CA THR A 103 -19.16 -9.28 22.99
C THR A 103 -18.76 -10.61 22.40
N THR A 104 -19.74 -11.46 22.23
CA THR A 104 -19.65 -12.79 21.64
C THR A 104 -19.40 -12.79 20.14
N GLU A 105 -18.94 -11.68 19.60
CA GLU A 105 -18.49 -11.57 18.22
C GLU A 105 -17.01 -11.19 18.24
N ALA A 106 -16.16 -12.16 17.89
CA ALA A 106 -14.77 -11.88 17.56
C ALA A 106 -14.77 -10.73 16.58
N SER A 107 -14.13 -9.60 16.96
CA SER A 107 -14.00 -8.49 16.05
C SER A 107 -13.30 -8.99 14.81
N THR A 108 -14.01 -9.02 13.71
CA THR A 108 -13.51 -9.35 12.38
C THR A 108 -12.57 -8.26 11.86
N ASP A 109 -12.17 -7.32 12.72
CA ASP A 109 -11.51 -6.07 12.36
C ASP A 109 -10.09 -6.24 11.85
N GLU A 110 -9.40 -7.31 12.26
CA GLU A 110 -8.12 -7.65 11.63
C GLU A 110 -8.31 -8.41 10.28
N ALA A 111 -9.46 -9.05 10.07
CA ALA A 111 -9.80 -9.63 8.78
C ALA A 111 -10.16 -8.55 7.75
N GLY A 112 -10.49 -7.39 8.22
CA GLY A 112 -10.98 -6.29 7.42
C GLY A 112 -9.96 -5.61 6.51
N ALA A 113 -8.69 -5.64 6.80
CA ALA A 113 -7.67 -5.04 5.91
C ALA A 113 -7.23 -6.00 4.80
N ALA A 114 -7.42 -7.27 4.98
CA ALA A 114 -6.89 -8.29 4.10
C ALA A 114 -7.94 -9.32 3.71
N GLY A 115 -8.87 -8.96 2.92
CA GLY A 115 -9.51 -9.93 2.05
C GLY A 115 -10.59 -10.81 2.63
N ALA A 116 -11.22 -11.39 1.71
CA ALA A 116 -12.21 -12.42 1.67
C ALA A 116 -12.17 -13.37 2.88
N ALA A 117 -13.16 -13.25 3.74
CA ALA A 117 -13.58 -14.39 4.52
C ALA A 117 -14.01 -15.46 3.53
N ALA A 118 -13.43 -16.63 3.60
CA ALA A 118 -14.01 -17.80 3.00
C ALA A 118 -15.37 -18.00 3.68
N GLU A 119 -16.44 -17.65 2.98
CA GLU A 119 -17.77 -18.07 3.35
C GLU A 119 -17.76 -19.60 3.27
N ALA A 120 -18.04 -20.23 4.40
CA ALA A 120 -18.30 -21.66 4.45
C ALA A 120 -19.52 -21.96 3.57
N ASP A 121 -19.37 -22.88 2.65
CA ASP A 121 -20.41 -23.43 1.77
C ASP A 121 -21.62 -23.89 2.61
N PRO A 122 -22.84 -23.41 2.40
CA PRO A 122 -24.03 -23.86 3.11
C PRO A 122 -24.66 -25.12 2.51
N LYS A 123 -23.85 -26.02 1.93
CA LYS A 123 -24.31 -27.35 1.49
C LYS A 123 -23.38 -28.45 1.98
N ALA A 124 -23.43 -28.72 3.27
CA ALA A 124 -23.06 -30.03 3.78
C ALA A 124 -24.20 -30.53 4.67
N ASP A 125 -24.67 -31.70 4.32
CA ASP A 125 -25.82 -32.37 4.89
C ASP A 125 -25.77 -32.49 6.42
N SER A 126 -26.98 -32.36 6.99
CA SER A 126 -27.30 -32.63 8.37
C SER A 126 -26.90 -34.05 8.79
N GLU A 127 -25.74 -34.20 9.41
CA GLU A 127 -25.51 -35.27 10.37
C GLU A 127 -25.13 -34.64 11.72
N THR A 128 -26.03 -34.87 12.66
CA THR A 128 -25.90 -34.47 14.04
C THR A 128 -24.71 -35.20 14.68
N SER A 129 -23.61 -34.51 14.86
CA SER A 129 -22.65 -34.85 15.91
C SER A 129 -22.55 -33.66 16.86
N SER A 130 -22.93 -33.94 18.09
CA SER A 130 -22.75 -33.08 19.25
C SER A 130 -21.26 -32.97 19.57
N ASP A 131 -20.56 -32.09 18.87
CA ASP A 131 -19.23 -31.63 19.28
C ASP A 131 -19.37 -30.24 19.87
N THR A 132 -19.37 -30.21 21.19
CA THR A 132 -19.18 -28.99 21.96
C THR A 132 -17.83 -28.42 21.58
N THR A 133 -17.83 -27.44 20.70
CA THR A 133 -16.63 -26.66 20.39
C THR A 133 -16.13 -26.07 21.70
N ASP A 134 -14.97 -26.53 22.12
CA ASP A 134 -14.35 -26.19 23.39
C ASP A 134 -14.07 -24.66 23.40
N ILE A 135 -14.88 -23.94 24.16
CA ILE A 135 -14.78 -22.49 24.38
C ILE A 135 -13.38 -22.11 24.89
N SER A 136 -12.60 -23.06 25.40
CA SER A 136 -11.20 -22.85 25.83
C SER A 136 -10.28 -22.47 24.65
N GLN A 137 -10.60 -22.84 23.41
CA GLN A 137 -9.82 -22.44 22.24
C GLN A 137 -10.11 -21.01 21.80
N ILE A 138 -11.33 -20.50 22.04
CA ILE A 138 -11.69 -19.11 21.75
C ILE A 138 -11.09 -18.17 22.79
N THR A 139 -11.02 -18.59 24.05
CA THR A 139 -10.36 -17.85 25.14
C THR A 139 -8.82 -17.82 24.99
N ALA A 140 -8.22 -18.75 24.26
CA ALA A 140 -6.78 -18.77 23.99
C ALA A 140 -6.33 -17.61 23.06
N PHE A 141 -7.26 -17.00 22.29
CA PHE A 141 -6.99 -15.77 21.55
C PHE A 141 -7.00 -14.51 22.44
N ALA A 142 -7.78 -14.50 23.51
CA ALA A 142 -7.88 -13.36 24.44
C ALA A 142 -6.71 -13.30 25.43
N THR A 143 -6.12 -14.43 25.74
CA THR A 143 -4.88 -14.55 26.51
C THR A 143 -3.80 -15.06 25.57
N GLN A 144 -3.25 -14.20 24.72
CA GLN A 144 -2.04 -14.61 24.01
C GLN A 144 -1.00 -14.96 25.08
N PRO A 145 -0.67 -16.25 25.24
CA PRO A 145 0.44 -16.61 26.09
C PRO A 145 1.66 -15.89 25.53
N LYS A 146 2.57 -15.49 26.39
CA LYS A 146 3.90 -15.02 26.01
C LYS A 146 4.33 -15.77 24.77
N MET A 147 4.37 -15.07 23.60
CA MET A 147 4.68 -15.72 22.34
C MET A 147 5.94 -16.56 22.54
N ALA A 148 5.87 -17.82 22.12
CA ALA A 148 7.00 -18.71 22.24
C ALA A 148 8.24 -18.05 21.65
N ARG A 149 9.35 -18.05 22.37
CA ARG A 149 10.62 -17.53 21.88
C ARG A 149 10.90 -18.14 20.52
N GLY A 150 10.88 -17.33 19.47
CA GLY A 150 11.40 -17.79 18.20
C GLY A 150 10.76 -17.32 16.92
N SER A 151 9.47 -17.33 16.72
CA SER A 151 8.86 -16.89 15.45
C SER A 151 7.58 -16.12 15.67
N ILE A 152 7.32 -15.15 14.81
CA ILE A 152 6.05 -14.41 14.82
C ILE A 152 4.96 -15.22 14.12
N SER A 153 3.74 -15.15 14.68
CA SER A 153 2.58 -15.81 14.08
C SER A 153 2.06 -14.99 12.89
N ALA A 154 1.81 -15.65 11.79
CA ALA A 154 1.24 -15.02 10.60
C ALA A 154 -0.18 -14.46 10.80
N SER A 155 -0.88 -14.86 11.85
CA SER A 155 -2.27 -14.45 12.09
C SER A 155 -2.42 -13.02 12.63
N ALA A 156 -1.39 -12.46 13.27
CA ALA A 156 -1.41 -11.13 13.86
C ALA A 156 -0.47 -10.16 13.13
N TRP A 157 0.72 -10.61 12.75
CA TRP A 157 1.73 -9.82 12.08
C TRP A 157 1.55 -9.87 10.56
N HIS A 158 1.60 -8.71 9.89
CA HIS A 158 1.40 -8.63 8.45
C HIS A 158 2.11 -7.42 7.82
N GLN A 159 2.28 -7.49 6.52
CA GLN A 159 2.64 -6.38 5.63
C GLN A 159 1.42 -6.07 4.76
N ASP A 160 1.12 -4.79 4.57
CA ASP A 160 -0.08 -4.38 3.82
C ASP A 160 0.07 -4.54 2.31
N SER A 161 1.28 -4.40 1.76
CA SER A 161 1.52 -4.43 0.33
C SER A 161 1.06 -5.73 -0.34
N HIS A 162 1.18 -6.84 0.37
CA HIS A 162 0.77 -8.15 -0.14
C HIS A 162 -0.74 -8.40 -0.04
N ALA A 163 -1.43 -7.60 0.75
CA ALA A 163 -2.87 -7.71 0.96
C ALA A 163 -3.68 -6.65 0.20
N SER A 164 -3.03 -5.65 -0.37
CA SER A 164 -3.68 -4.56 -1.10
C SER A 164 -3.70 -4.79 -2.61
N CYS A 165 -4.63 -4.13 -3.28
CA CYS A 165 -4.85 -4.27 -4.71
C CYS A 165 -3.76 -3.67 -5.59
N GLY A 166 -2.68 -3.15 -5.08
CA GLY A 166 -1.93 -2.34 -5.98
C GLY A 166 -0.42 -2.40 -5.94
N ARG A 167 0.20 -2.75 -4.84
CA ARG A 167 1.57 -2.31 -4.69
C ARG A 167 2.54 -3.46 -4.47
N THR A 168 3.54 -3.50 -5.34
CA THR A 168 4.64 -4.45 -5.25
C THR A 168 6.01 -3.77 -5.36
N ARG A 169 6.05 -2.42 -5.28
CA ARG A 169 7.28 -1.64 -5.39
C ARG A 169 7.98 -1.57 -4.06
N TRP A 170 8.63 -2.64 -3.77
CA TRP A 170 9.36 -2.89 -2.56
C TRP A 170 10.65 -2.07 -2.47
N HIS A 171 11.09 -1.81 -1.26
CA HIS A 171 12.29 -1.06 -0.91
C HIS A 171 12.24 0.43 -1.28
N ARG A 172 11.30 0.86 -2.11
CA ARG A 172 11.10 2.28 -2.42
C ARG A 172 9.90 2.81 -1.65
N PRO A 173 9.99 3.95 -0.96
CA PRO A 173 8.87 4.55 -0.25
C PRO A 173 7.85 5.12 -1.24
N ARG A 174 7.11 4.24 -1.88
CA ARG A 174 6.05 4.55 -2.84
C ARG A 174 4.70 4.71 -2.18
N ALA A 175 4.47 4.04 -1.07
CA ALA A 175 3.25 4.16 -0.30
C ALA A 175 3.57 4.18 1.19
N ALA A 176 2.73 4.86 1.94
CA ALA A 176 2.83 4.93 3.39
C ALA A 176 1.47 4.72 4.04
N ASN A 177 1.46 4.00 5.15
CA ASN A 177 0.37 3.99 6.09
C ASN A 177 0.43 5.24 6.96
N VAL A 178 -0.72 5.83 7.23
CA VAL A 178 -0.88 6.99 8.11
C VAL A 178 -1.84 6.60 9.22
N PHE A 179 -1.31 6.33 10.40
CA PHE A 179 -2.09 5.93 11.57
C PHE A 179 -2.29 7.14 12.46
N TYR A 180 -3.51 7.63 12.54
CA TYR A 180 -3.86 8.75 13.41
C TYR A 180 -4.53 8.24 14.68
N PHE A 181 -4.05 8.74 15.82
CA PHE A 181 -4.55 8.40 17.15
C PHE A 181 -5.30 9.61 17.73
N PRO A 182 -6.65 9.62 17.65
CA PRO A 182 -7.45 10.76 18.07
C PRO A 182 -7.47 10.97 19.58
N HIS A 183 -7.07 9.99 20.38
CA HIS A 183 -6.96 10.06 21.82
C HIS A 183 -5.65 9.43 22.30
N ALA A 184 -5.23 9.75 23.51
CA ALA A 184 -4.07 9.12 24.11
C ALA A 184 -4.28 7.61 24.21
N THR A 185 -3.30 6.85 23.74
CA THR A 185 -3.31 5.39 23.77
C THR A 185 -2.23 4.91 24.71
N SER A 186 -2.64 4.50 25.91
CA SER A 186 -1.73 3.97 26.93
C SER A 186 -1.28 2.53 26.59
N MET A 187 -0.23 2.06 27.25
CA MET A 187 0.22 0.65 27.09
C MET A 187 -0.89 -0.36 27.40
N ALA A 188 -1.77 -0.05 28.37
CA ALA A 188 -2.91 -0.91 28.70
C ALA A 188 -3.95 -0.96 27.56
N MET A 189 -4.11 0.09 26.79
CA MET A 189 -4.99 0.13 25.62
C MET A 189 -4.41 -0.65 24.42
N GLY A 190 -3.18 -1.10 24.50
CA GLY A 190 -2.54 -1.93 23.49
C GLY A 190 -2.25 -1.19 22.19
N PRO A 191 -1.30 -0.24 22.16
CA PRO A 191 -0.90 0.45 20.93
C PRO A 191 -0.50 -0.52 19.81
N THR A 192 -0.56 -0.03 18.57
CA THR A 192 -0.04 -0.78 17.43
C THR A 192 1.45 -1.07 17.61
N ARG A 193 1.84 -2.30 17.33
CA ARG A 193 3.22 -2.77 17.40
C ARG A 193 3.85 -2.74 16.02
N PHE A 194 5.11 -2.29 15.94
CA PHE A 194 5.89 -2.23 14.71
C PHE A 194 7.17 -3.05 14.87
N LEU A 195 7.54 -3.78 13.85
CA LEU A 195 8.87 -4.40 13.76
C LEU A 195 9.77 -3.48 12.93
N ALA A 196 10.51 -2.64 13.62
CA ALA A 196 11.36 -1.63 12.99
C ALA A 196 12.38 -2.26 12.03
N GLY A 197 12.54 -1.68 10.83
CA GLY A 197 13.41 -2.16 9.77
C GLY A 197 12.88 -3.31 8.93
N SER A 198 11.73 -3.88 9.29
CA SER A 198 11.16 -5.07 8.62
C SER A 198 10.58 -4.81 7.22
N HIS A 199 10.40 -3.55 6.84
CA HIS A 199 9.83 -3.16 5.54
C HIS A 199 10.69 -3.55 4.34
N LEU A 200 11.98 -3.85 4.56
CA LEU A 200 12.89 -4.35 3.53
C LEU A 200 12.89 -5.88 3.44
N TYR A 201 12.21 -6.58 4.34
CA TYR A 201 12.23 -8.03 4.40
C TYR A 201 11.08 -8.64 3.60
N ALA A 202 11.43 -9.65 2.80
CA ALA A 202 10.49 -10.39 1.97
C ALA A 202 9.64 -11.37 2.76
N THR A 203 10.08 -11.78 3.93
CA THR A 203 9.41 -12.80 4.75
C THR A 203 9.48 -12.44 6.23
N LEU A 204 8.63 -13.06 7.05
CA LEU A 204 8.65 -12.89 8.49
C LEU A 204 9.67 -13.82 9.20
N HIS A 205 10.44 -14.60 8.44
CA HIS A 205 11.27 -15.69 8.97
C HIS A 205 12.31 -15.25 10.02
N ASP A 206 13.01 -14.15 9.76
CA ASP A 206 14.08 -13.67 10.64
C ASP A 206 13.60 -12.60 11.63
N LEU A 207 12.31 -12.30 11.64
CA LEU A 207 11.73 -11.29 12.53
C LEU A 207 11.36 -11.91 13.88
N ARG A 208 11.55 -11.14 14.95
CA ARG A 208 11.28 -11.53 16.32
C ARG A 208 10.26 -10.58 16.96
N ALA A 209 9.17 -11.15 17.46
CA ALA A 209 8.12 -10.35 18.10
C ALA A 209 8.60 -9.57 19.34
N GLU A 210 9.62 -10.07 20.02
CA GLU A 210 10.25 -9.45 21.18
C GLU A 210 10.98 -8.13 20.82
N GLN A 211 11.30 -7.93 19.54
CA GLN A 211 11.93 -6.72 19.01
C GLN A 211 10.90 -5.67 18.59
N ALA A 212 9.62 -5.95 18.80
CA ALA A 212 8.57 -5.01 18.41
C ALA A 212 8.62 -3.74 19.25
N VAL A 213 8.55 -2.62 18.55
CA VAL A 213 8.38 -1.30 19.16
C VAL A 213 6.91 -1.12 19.51
N MET A 214 6.64 -0.88 20.77
CA MET A 214 5.34 -0.49 21.28
C MET A 214 5.54 0.59 22.36
N GLN A 215 4.87 1.70 22.23
CA GLN A 215 4.98 2.81 23.17
C GLN A 215 3.64 3.50 23.38
N GLU A 216 3.52 4.23 24.48
CA GLU A 216 2.38 5.13 24.68
C GLU A 216 2.34 6.19 23.59
N ILE A 217 1.16 6.46 23.07
CA ILE A 217 0.95 7.39 21.96
C ILE A 217 0.07 8.52 22.45
N PRO A 218 0.57 9.78 22.46
CA PRO A 218 -0.24 10.95 22.80
C PRO A 218 -1.43 11.16 21.87
N ALA A 219 -2.50 11.79 22.36
CA ALA A 219 -3.62 12.23 21.52
C ALA A 219 -3.10 13.18 20.44
N GLY A 220 -3.61 13.01 19.21
CA GLY A 220 -3.23 13.84 18.07
C GLY A 220 -1.97 13.38 17.34
N SER A 221 -1.30 12.35 17.83
CA SER A 221 -0.15 11.76 17.15
C SER A 221 -0.56 11.08 15.83
N VAL A 222 0.34 11.19 14.85
CA VAL A 222 0.26 10.49 13.58
C VAL A 222 1.53 9.68 13.38
N VAL A 223 1.38 8.37 13.21
CA VAL A 223 2.49 7.48 12.82
C VAL A 223 2.43 7.32 11.30
N ILE A 224 3.48 7.75 10.61
CA ILE A 224 3.64 7.51 9.18
C ILE A 224 4.62 6.36 9.02
N ALA A 225 4.15 5.25 8.47
CA ALA A 225 4.91 4.02 8.33
C ALA A 225 5.03 3.62 6.85
N HIS A 226 6.18 3.06 6.49
CA HIS A 226 6.35 2.43 5.19
C HIS A 226 5.27 1.36 5.00
N PHE A 227 4.71 1.27 3.80
CA PHE A 227 3.56 0.40 3.53
C PHE A 227 3.85 -1.08 3.77
N ASP A 228 5.10 -1.48 3.59
CA ASP A 228 5.58 -2.85 3.84
C ASP A 228 6.08 -3.08 5.27
N LEU A 229 5.97 -2.09 6.17
CA LEU A 229 6.41 -2.29 7.56
C LEU A 229 5.54 -3.33 8.25
N VAL A 230 6.16 -4.37 8.78
CA VAL A 230 5.47 -5.42 9.51
C VAL A 230 4.91 -4.84 10.81
N HIS A 231 3.62 -4.96 10.99
CA HIS A 231 2.92 -4.44 12.15
C HIS A 231 1.79 -5.36 12.62
N ALA A 232 1.34 -5.14 13.84
CA ALA A 232 0.21 -5.86 14.42
C ALA A 232 -0.54 -5.02 15.44
N GLY A 233 -1.83 -5.27 15.60
CA GLY A 233 -2.60 -4.79 16.73
C GLY A 233 -2.13 -5.41 18.05
N SER A 234 -2.54 -4.80 19.16
CA SER A 234 -2.33 -5.35 20.51
C SER A 234 -3.67 -5.46 21.22
N PRO A 235 -3.85 -6.43 22.12
CA PRO A 235 -5.04 -6.53 22.96
C PRO A 235 -5.24 -5.25 23.78
N ASN A 236 -6.49 -4.81 23.90
CA ASN A 236 -6.88 -3.70 24.76
C ASN A 236 -7.24 -4.22 26.15
N ASN A 237 -6.32 -4.08 27.10
CA ASN A 237 -6.49 -4.50 28.50
C ASN A 237 -7.02 -3.38 29.41
N SER A 238 -7.45 -2.25 28.83
CA SER A 238 -8.05 -1.14 29.57
C SER A 238 -9.58 -1.25 29.63
N GLU A 239 -10.21 -0.31 30.31
CA GLU A 239 -11.67 -0.20 30.39
C GLU A 239 -12.26 0.73 29.30
N GLN A 240 -11.42 1.27 28.41
CA GLN A 240 -11.81 2.26 27.42
C GLN A 240 -11.64 1.71 26.01
N MET A 241 -12.55 2.08 25.11
CA MET A 241 -12.40 1.81 23.68
C MET A 241 -11.16 2.50 23.12
N ARG A 242 -10.40 1.79 22.31
CA ARG A 242 -9.30 2.35 21.53
C ARG A 242 -9.78 2.59 20.10
N TYR A 243 -9.52 3.79 19.60
CA TYR A 243 -9.76 4.16 18.21
C TYR A 243 -8.45 4.55 17.54
N MET A 244 -8.29 4.16 16.29
CA MET A 244 -7.20 4.57 15.41
C MET A 244 -7.72 4.66 13.99
N MET A 245 -7.39 5.75 13.29
CA MET A 245 -7.72 5.91 11.87
C MET A 245 -6.52 5.50 11.02
N LYS A 246 -6.75 4.65 10.05
CA LYS A 246 -5.75 4.27 9.05
C LYS A 246 -6.07 4.91 7.71
N PHE A 247 -5.11 5.64 7.16
CA PHE A 247 -5.13 6.12 5.79
C PHE A 247 -3.94 5.54 5.04
N VAL A 248 -4.01 5.56 3.72
CA VAL A 248 -2.89 5.19 2.85
C VAL A 248 -2.61 6.33 1.91
N ALA A 249 -1.35 6.74 1.83
CA ALA A 249 -0.88 7.75 0.89
C ALA A 249 0.09 7.13 -0.13
N LEU A 250 0.07 7.67 -1.35
CA LEU A 250 0.80 7.14 -2.49
C LEU A 250 1.64 8.22 -3.15
N ARG A 251 2.92 7.93 -3.41
CA ARG A 251 3.80 8.71 -4.28
C ARG A 251 3.39 8.52 -5.75
N CYS A 252 3.22 9.60 -6.47
CA CYS A 252 2.79 9.60 -7.87
C CYS A 252 3.92 9.85 -8.87
N GLU A 253 5.12 10.19 -8.42
CA GLU A 253 6.27 10.49 -9.29
C GLU A 253 7.58 9.96 -8.71
N ASN A 254 8.57 9.76 -9.57
CA ASN A 254 9.93 9.49 -9.11
C ASN A 254 10.54 10.78 -8.51
N PRO A 255 11.33 10.67 -7.44
CA PRO A 255 12.00 11.83 -6.87
C PRO A 255 13.01 12.42 -7.87
N THR A 256 13.02 13.75 -7.97
CA THR A 256 14.01 14.51 -8.75
C THR A 256 14.85 15.43 -7.89
N ARG A 257 14.44 15.63 -6.66
CA ARG A 257 15.09 16.44 -5.62
C ARG A 257 14.57 16.07 -4.25
N PRO A 258 15.27 16.44 -3.16
CA PRO A 258 14.73 16.31 -1.81
C PRO A 258 13.48 17.18 -1.64
N THR A 259 12.46 16.63 -1.01
CA THR A 259 11.19 17.32 -0.68
C THR A 259 11.03 17.55 0.81
N TRP A 260 12.13 17.56 1.57
CA TRP A 260 12.20 17.84 3.01
C TRP A 260 13.26 18.91 3.32
N HIS A 261 13.41 19.27 4.59
CA HIS A 261 14.51 20.15 5.02
C HIS A 261 15.85 19.41 4.94
N SER A 262 16.37 19.31 3.72
CA SER A 262 17.61 18.61 3.42
C SER A 262 18.81 19.55 3.57
N VAL A 263 19.68 19.22 4.52
CA VAL A 263 20.92 19.97 4.82
C VAL A 263 22.14 19.15 4.44
N GLU A 264 22.09 17.83 4.68
CA GLU A 264 23.19 16.92 4.42
C GLU A 264 22.94 16.03 3.22
N PRO A 265 23.83 16.05 2.20
CA PRO A 265 23.64 15.21 1.03
C PRO A 265 23.93 13.74 1.29
N GLN A 266 24.87 13.42 2.18
CA GLN A 266 25.33 12.05 2.43
C GLN A 266 24.48 11.34 3.48
N TRP A 267 24.28 10.03 3.30
CA TRP A 267 23.70 9.18 4.31
C TRP A 267 24.55 9.16 5.58
N ARG A 268 23.90 9.30 6.73
CA ARG A 268 24.47 9.03 8.04
C ARG A 268 23.45 8.25 8.85
N THR A 269 23.85 7.13 9.38
CA THR A 269 22.95 6.32 10.23
C THR A 269 22.62 7.12 11.50
N PRO A 270 21.33 7.35 11.79
CA PRO A 270 20.92 8.02 13.03
C PRO A 270 21.36 7.23 14.27
N SER A 271 21.60 7.93 15.36
CA SER A 271 21.74 7.31 16.67
C SER A 271 20.37 6.85 17.20
N ASN A 272 20.37 5.82 18.04
CA ASN A 272 19.17 5.33 18.72
C ASN A 272 18.03 4.93 17.77
N LEU A 273 18.35 4.18 16.73
CA LEU A 273 17.36 3.50 15.90
C LEU A 273 16.64 2.41 16.72
N HIS A 274 15.41 2.14 16.37
CA HIS A 274 14.65 1.02 16.92
C HIS A 274 14.96 -0.30 16.24
N THR A 275 15.38 -0.24 14.97
CA THR A 275 15.73 -1.46 14.22
C THR A 275 16.96 -2.14 14.79
N HIS A 276 16.94 -3.47 14.78
CA HIS A 276 18.09 -4.34 15.09
C HIS A 276 18.80 -4.82 13.82
N HIS A 277 18.32 -4.39 12.64
CA HIS A 277 18.91 -4.75 11.36
C HIS A 277 19.98 -3.72 10.98
N GLU A 278 21.06 -4.18 10.39
CA GLU A 278 22.16 -3.36 9.91
C GLU A 278 22.24 -3.44 8.38
N LEU A 279 21.65 -2.46 7.70
CA LEU A 279 21.53 -2.42 6.24
C LEU A 279 21.97 -1.05 5.69
N PRO A 280 23.20 -0.57 6.02
CA PRO A 280 23.63 0.78 5.66
C PRO A 280 23.65 1.04 4.15
N ASP A 281 24.00 0.04 3.34
CA ASP A 281 24.03 0.16 1.87
C ASP A 281 22.61 0.29 1.29
N ALA A 282 21.64 -0.47 1.81
CA ALA A 282 20.24 -0.34 1.44
C ALA A 282 19.70 1.04 1.80
N TRP A 283 19.95 1.50 3.04
CA TRP A 283 19.51 2.80 3.52
C TRP A 283 20.14 3.96 2.72
N SER A 284 21.43 3.86 2.42
CA SER A 284 22.15 4.83 1.58
C SER A 284 21.57 4.87 0.16
N SER A 285 21.27 3.73 -0.44
CA SER A 285 20.64 3.64 -1.77
C SER A 285 19.24 4.29 -1.78
N ILE A 286 18.41 4.04 -0.75
CA ILE A 286 17.07 4.64 -0.63
C ILE A 286 17.18 6.14 -0.39
N TRP A 287 18.10 6.60 0.45
CA TRP A 287 18.37 8.01 0.70
C TRP A 287 18.70 8.77 -0.58
N ARG A 288 19.63 8.23 -1.39
CA ARG A 288 20.03 8.83 -2.67
C ARG A 288 18.85 8.86 -3.65
N TRP A 289 18.10 7.77 -3.73
CA TRP A 289 16.90 7.72 -4.56
C TRP A 289 15.88 8.81 -4.16
N LEU A 290 15.58 8.98 -2.87
CA LEU A 290 14.67 10.04 -2.39
C LEU A 290 15.18 11.45 -2.70
N ARG A 291 16.50 11.62 -2.83
CA ARG A 291 17.12 12.89 -3.21
C ARG A 291 17.08 13.13 -4.73
N GLY A 292 16.60 12.19 -5.51
CA GLY A 292 16.63 12.27 -6.97
C GLY A 292 18.04 12.20 -7.55
N GLU A 293 18.99 11.62 -6.81
CA GLU A 293 20.34 11.45 -7.28
C GLU A 293 20.41 10.30 -8.30
N ASP A 294 21.14 10.52 -9.37
CA ASP A 294 21.43 9.47 -10.35
C ASP A 294 22.20 8.33 -9.68
N PRO A 295 21.69 7.11 -9.68
CA PRO A 295 22.39 5.95 -9.14
C PRO A 295 23.78 5.75 -9.74
N SER A 296 23.98 6.13 -11.02
CA SER A 296 25.25 6.00 -11.73
C SER A 296 26.30 7.04 -11.32
N SER A 297 25.90 8.14 -10.68
CA SER A 297 26.78 9.31 -10.43
C SER A 297 27.80 9.13 -9.30
N THR A 298 27.72 8.08 -8.51
CA THR A 298 28.57 7.90 -7.32
C THR A 298 29.18 6.49 -7.25
N HIS A 299 29.85 6.10 -8.28
CA HIS A 299 30.76 4.97 -8.13
C HIS A 299 32.04 5.50 -7.43
N ASN A 300 32.13 5.30 -6.10
CA ASN A 300 33.41 5.00 -5.54
C ASN A 300 33.87 3.78 -6.34
N ASP A 301 35.01 3.86 -7.02
CA ASP A 301 35.58 2.69 -7.72
C ASP A 301 35.43 1.50 -6.77
N PRO A 302 34.68 0.47 -7.15
CA PRO A 302 34.52 -0.69 -6.29
C PRO A 302 35.93 -1.23 -5.97
N PRO A 303 36.14 -1.79 -4.78
CA PRO A 303 37.40 -2.43 -4.49
C PRO A 303 37.74 -3.36 -5.67
N LEU A 304 38.94 -3.23 -6.24
CA LEU A 304 39.39 -3.93 -7.44
C LEU A 304 39.19 -5.46 -7.41
N ASP A 305 38.91 -6.03 -6.24
CA ASP A 305 38.74 -7.46 -5.99
C ASP A 305 37.28 -7.84 -5.58
N THR A 306 36.25 -7.02 -5.88
CA THR A 306 34.88 -7.41 -5.51
C THR A 306 34.40 -8.57 -6.38
N ASP A 307 34.18 -9.71 -5.76
CA ASP A 307 33.68 -10.92 -6.43
C ASP A 307 32.16 -10.86 -6.62
N VAL A 308 31.74 -10.46 -7.83
CA VAL A 308 30.30 -10.41 -8.22
C VAL A 308 29.66 -11.79 -8.06
N ALA A 309 30.35 -12.88 -8.40
CA ALA A 309 29.81 -14.22 -8.30
C ALA A 309 29.55 -14.63 -6.83
N ALA A 310 30.44 -14.24 -5.93
CA ALA A 310 30.24 -14.44 -4.49
C ALA A 310 29.03 -13.66 -3.96
N LEU A 311 28.83 -12.41 -4.40
CA LEU A 311 27.65 -11.62 -4.01
C LEU A 311 26.34 -12.21 -4.56
N ILE A 312 26.32 -12.68 -5.81
CA ILE A 312 25.16 -13.38 -6.40
C ILE A 312 24.83 -14.65 -5.58
N ALA A 313 25.85 -15.42 -5.19
CA ALA A 313 25.65 -16.61 -4.36
C ALA A 313 25.11 -16.24 -2.95
N ALA A 314 25.65 -15.20 -2.33
CA ALA A 314 25.23 -14.74 -1.01
C ALA A 314 23.83 -14.09 -1.01
N MET A 315 23.38 -13.51 -2.14
CA MET A 315 22.03 -13.02 -2.34
C MET A 315 20.98 -14.16 -2.26
N LYS A 316 21.37 -15.43 -2.35
CA LYS A 316 20.49 -16.60 -2.16
C LYS A 316 20.50 -17.14 -0.73
N SER A 317 21.12 -16.44 0.22
CA SER A 317 21.15 -16.82 1.62
C SER A 317 19.72 -16.88 2.19
N PRO A 318 19.41 -17.86 3.04
CA PRO A 318 18.17 -17.86 3.83
C PRO A 318 18.13 -16.73 4.87
N ASP A 319 19.29 -16.23 5.32
CA ASP A 319 19.41 -15.06 6.19
C ASP A 319 19.10 -13.80 5.38
N GLN A 320 17.98 -13.14 5.69
CA GLN A 320 17.51 -11.99 4.93
C GLN A 320 18.42 -10.76 5.06
N GLN A 321 19.09 -10.56 6.18
CA GLN A 321 20.05 -9.47 6.34
C GLN A 321 21.26 -9.67 5.43
N GLN A 322 21.84 -10.87 5.43
CA GLN A 322 22.94 -11.22 4.52
C GLN A 322 22.52 -11.09 3.06
N ARG A 323 21.33 -11.60 2.71
CA ARG A 323 20.76 -11.51 1.37
C ARG A 323 20.65 -10.07 0.89
N LEU A 324 20.05 -9.19 1.71
CA LEU A 324 19.88 -7.77 1.38
C LEU A 324 21.22 -7.02 1.32
N SER A 325 22.14 -7.30 2.23
CA SER A 325 23.49 -6.72 2.19
C SER A 325 24.21 -7.07 0.89
N SER A 326 24.09 -8.33 0.44
CA SER A 326 24.68 -8.77 -0.84
C SER A 326 24.00 -8.14 -2.05
N LEU A 327 22.65 -8.04 -2.02
CA LEU A 327 21.87 -7.35 -3.04
C LEU A 327 22.34 -5.90 -3.21
N TYR A 328 22.40 -5.15 -2.12
CA TYR A 328 22.80 -3.74 -2.18
C TYR A 328 24.31 -3.56 -2.39
N GLY A 329 25.12 -4.55 -2.07
CA GLY A 329 26.51 -4.62 -2.52
C GLY A 329 26.61 -4.69 -4.05
N LEU A 330 25.77 -5.50 -4.71
CA LEU A 330 25.67 -5.53 -6.17
C LEU A 330 25.15 -4.20 -6.75
N VAL A 331 24.19 -3.58 -6.09
CA VAL A 331 23.69 -2.25 -6.47
C VAL A 331 24.80 -1.21 -6.43
N ALA A 332 25.67 -1.25 -5.41
CA ALA A 332 26.80 -0.33 -5.28
C ALA A 332 27.86 -0.51 -6.38
N LEU A 333 27.96 -1.70 -6.97
CA LEU A 333 28.83 -1.95 -8.14
C LEU A 333 28.27 -1.32 -9.42
N GLY A 334 26.94 -1.15 -9.54
CA GLY A 334 26.31 -0.56 -10.70
C GLY A 334 26.43 -1.41 -11.97
N ALA A 335 26.83 -0.77 -13.09
CA ALA A 335 26.92 -1.40 -14.41
C ALA A 335 27.69 -2.75 -14.43
N PRO A 336 28.82 -2.94 -13.74
CA PRO A 336 29.53 -4.23 -13.67
C PRO A 336 28.67 -5.41 -13.15
N ALA A 337 27.64 -5.18 -12.35
CA ALA A 337 26.79 -6.25 -11.81
C ALA A 337 25.62 -6.63 -12.75
N VAL A 338 25.30 -5.82 -13.75
CA VAL A 338 24.07 -5.96 -14.55
C VAL A 338 24.01 -7.31 -15.26
N GLU A 339 25.10 -7.73 -15.95
CA GLU A 339 25.10 -9.00 -16.69
C GLU A 339 24.85 -10.20 -15.78
N ALA A 340 25.49 -10.25 -14.62
CA ALA A 340 25.33 -11.33 -13.66
C ALA A 340 23.92 -11.34 -13.03
N LEU A 341 23.34 -10.18 -12.74
CA LEU A 341 21.98 -10.05 -12.23
C LEU A 341 20.93 -10.46 -13.28
N VAL A 342 21.14 -10.11 -14.55
CA VAL A 342 20.27 -10.55 -15.66
C VAL A 342 20.34 -12.07 -15.82
N ALA A 343 21.53 -12.66 -15.75
CA ALA A 343 21.70 -14.11 -15.81
C ALA A 343 21.02 -14.81 -14.63
N ASP A 344 21.13 -14.24 -13.42
CA ASP A 344 20.42 -14.75 -12.25
C ASP A 344 18.89 -14.65 -12.40
N LEU A 345 18.38 -13.53 -12.88
CA LEU A 345 16.94 -13.37 -13.17
C LEU A 345 16.46 -14.41 -14.19
N LEU A 346 17.17 -14.61 -15.27
CA LEU A 346 16.85 -15.61 -16.30
C LEU A 346 16.82 -17.03 -15.74
N SER A 347 17.62 -17.33 -14.71
CA SER A 347 17.61 -18.64 -14.06
C SER A 347 16.30 -18.96 -13.35
N SER A 348 15.46 -17.97 -13.09
CA SER A 348 14.12 -18.13 -12.51
C SER A 348 13.03 -18.50 -13.52
N ALA A 349 13.34 -18.53 -14.81
CA ALA A 349 12.38 -18.88 -15.86
C ALA A 349 11.79 -20.30 -15.65
N GLY A 350 10.54 -20.49 -16.05
CA GLY A 350 9.85 -21.79 -15.97
C GLY A 350 9.37 -22.19 -14.58
N GLN A 351 9.54 -21.34 -13.56
CA GLN A 351 9.11 -21.66 -12.19
C GLN A 351 7.64 -21.36 -11.90
N GLY A 352 6.89 -20.78 -12.86
CA GLY A 352 5.45 -20.51 -12.74
C GLY A 352 5.05 -19.61 -11.56
N ARG A 353 5.95 -18.77 -11.09
CA ARG A 353 5.72 -17.95 -9.88
C ARG A 353 4.67 -16.86 -10.05
N HIS A 354 4.36 -16.48 -11.30
CA HIS A 354 3.31 -15.52 -11.64
C HIS A 354 1.89 -16.05 -11.41
N ASP A 355 1.72 -17.38 -11.35
CA ASP A 355 0.41 -18.02 -11.13
C ASP A 355 0.09 -18.25 -9.65
N LYS A 356 0.76 -17.54 -8.76
CA LYS A 356 0.50 -17.62 -7.33
C LYS A 356 -0.76 -16.82 -6.97
N SER A 357 -1.91 -17.46 -7.00
CA SER A 357 -3.11 -16.96 -6.35
C SER A 357 -3.15 -17.43 -4.89
N ALA A 358 -3.81 -16.65 -4.02
CA ALA A 358 -3.98 -17.01 -2.61
C ALA A 358 -4.62 -18.40 -2.42
N SER A 359 -5.54 -18.76 -3.30
CA SER A 359 -6.23 -20.05 -3.28
C SER A 359 -5.33 -21.24 -3.66
N LYS A 360 -4.25 -21.00 -4.40
CA LYS A 360 -3.32 -22.04 -4.88
C LYS A 360 -2.15 -22.29 -3.93
N LEU A 361 -1.92 -21.40 -2.96
CA LEU A 361 -0.83 -21.57 -2.02
C LEU A 361 -1.26 -22.46 -0.85
N PRO A 362 -0.45 -23.46 -0.46
CA PRO A 362 -0.69 -24.22 0.76
C PRO A 362 -0.79 -23.31 1.98
N ALA A 363 -1.66 -23.69 2.94
CA ALA A 363 -1.97 -22.86 4.11
C ALA A 363 -0.74 -22.49 4.96
N ASN A 364 0.29 -23.28 4.92
CA ASN A 364 1.51 -23.16 5.72
C ASN A 364 2.72 -22.68 4.93
N THR A 365 2.54 -22.18 3.71
CA THR A 365 3.68 -21.66 2.93
C THR A 365 4.16 -20.34 3.51
N GLN A 366 5.45 -20.12 3.40
CA GLN A 366 6.10 -18.90 3.86
C GLN A 366 5.54 -17.66 3.16
N GLU A 367 5.15 -17.77 1.90
CA GLU A 367 4.52 -16.70 1.12
C GLU A 367 3.18 -16.25 1.69
N ARG A 368 2.42 -17.14 2.33
CA ARG A 368 1.20 -16.75 3.06
C ARG A 368 1.48 -15.92 4.31
N HIS A 369 2.69 -15.96 4.81
CA HIS A 369 3.08 -15.22 6.00
C HIS A 369 3.40 -13.75 5.72
N LEU A 370 3.59 -13.36 4.46
CA LEU A 370 3.91 -11.98 4.06
C LEU A 370 2.70 -11.03 4.12
N GLY A 371 1.56 -11.56 4.02
CA GLY A 371 0.27 -10.95 4.10
C GLY A 371 -0.72 -12.08 4.11
N ARG A 372 -1.91 -11.87 4.56
CA ARG A 372 -2.87 -12.96 4.73
C ARG A 372 -3.16 -13.69 3.44
N PHE A 373 -3.05 -13.00 2.31
CA PHE A 373 -3.31 -13.55 0.97
C PHE A 373 -2.50 -12.81 -0.08
N PHE A 374 -1.94 -13.55 -1.05
CA PHE A 374 -1.65 -12.98 -2.34
C PHE A 374 -2.97 -12.82 -3.10
N LEU A 375 -3.22 -11.62 -3.58
CA LEU A 375 -4.30 -11.37 -4.53
C LEU A 375 -3.88 -11.84 -5.93
N ASP A 376 -4.85 -12.08 -6.81
CA ASP A 376 -4.56 -12.44 -8.18
C ASP A 376 -3.60 -11.44 -8.82
N GLY A 377 -2.53 -11.94 -9.43
CA GLY A 377 -1.50 -11.12 -10.04
C GLY A 377 -0.50 -10.46 -9.10
N GLN A 378 -0.65 -10.58 -7.79
CA GLN A 378 0.40 -10.17 -6.86
C GLN A 378 1.56 -11.17 -6.86
N PHE A 379 2.77 -10.65 -6.63
CA PHE A 379 3.98 -11.45 -6.63
C PHE A 379 5.05 -10.84 -5.72
N THR A 380 6.03 -11.64 -5.36
CA THR A 380 7.29 -11.18 -4.77
C THR A 380 8.31 -11.13 -5.90
N PRO A 381 8.89 -9.95 -6.22
CA PRO A 381 9.90 -9.86 -7.27
C PRO A 381 11.15 -10.66 -6.92
N GLU A 382 11.90 -11.08 -7.92
CA GLU A 382 13.22 -11.68 -7.72
C GLU A 382 14.21 -10.64 -7.16
N ASP A 383 15.11 -11.05 -6.29
CA ASP A 383 16.11 -10.15 -5.70
C ASP A 383 16.98 -9.49 -6.78
N SER A 384 17.29 -10.21 -7.85
CA SER A 384 17.97 -9.66 -9.03
C SER A 384 17.17 -8.56 -9.73
N ALA A 385 15.83 -8.65 -9.78
CA ALA A 385 15.00 -7.58 -10.33
C ALA A 385 14.99 -6.35 -9.42
N ILE A 386 14.98 -6.54 -8.10
CA ILE A 386 15.11 -5.44 -7.12
C ILE A 386 16.47 -4.75 -7.28
N ALA A 387 17.55 -5.51 -7.40
CA ALA A 387 18.89 -4.96 -7.60
C ALA A 387 18.99 -4.18 -8.92
N LEU A 388 18.52 -4.74 -10.03
CA LEU A 388 18.49 -4.08 -11.35
C LEU A 388 17.66 -2.78 -11.32
N SER A 389 16.53 -2.78 -10.63
CA SER A 389 15.72 -1.59 -10.39
C SER A 389 16.50 -0.50 -9.64
N ALA A 390 17.26 -0.90 -8.61
CA ALA A 390 18.04 0.01 -7.79
C ALA A 390 19.32 0.54 -8.49
N ILE A 391 19.89 -0.23 -9.41
CA ILE A 391 20.97 0.21 -10.30
C ILE A 391 20.49 1.31 -11.26
N GLY A 392 19.26 1.21 -11.76
CA GLY A 392 18.64 2.23 -12.60
C GLY A 392 19.12 2.20 -14.06
N GLU A 393 19.52 3.36 -14.59
CA GLU A 393 19.85 3.56 -16.01
C GLU A 393 20.75 2.49 -16.63
N PRO A 394 21.86 2.08 -16.04
CA PRO A 394 22.73 1.06 -16.63
C PRO A 394 22.05 -0.29 -16.90
N ALA A 395 20.94 -0.59 -16.20
CA ALA A 395 20.20 -1.84 -16.37
C ALA A 395 19.09 -1.75 -17.44
N VAL A 396 18.67 -0.55 -17.84
CA VAL A 396 17.47 -0.33 -18.66
C VAL A 396 17.52 -1.05 -20.00
N ALA A 397 18.63 -0.97 -20.73
CA ALA A 397 18.76 -1.61 -22.04
C ALA A 397 18.63 -3.15 -21.95
N ALA A 398 19.23 -3.75 -20.93
CA ALA A 398 19.14 -5.19 -20.69
C ALA A 398 17.72 -5.61 -20.28
N LEU A 399 17.09 -4.85 -19.38
CA LEU A 399 15.71 -5.09 -18.97
C LEU A 399 14.71 -4.95 -20.12
N ALA A 400 14.91 -3.97 -21.01
CA ALA A 400 14.07 -3.76 -22.17
C ALA A 400 14.06 -4.94 -23.15
N ILE A 401 15.17 -5.68 -23.25
CA ILE A 401 15.22 -6.92 -24.03
C ILE A 401 14.34 -7.99 -23.41
N LEU A 402 14.29 -8.06 -22.09
CA LEU A 402 13.51 -9.08 -21.36
C LEU A 402 12.00 -8.85 -21.43
N LEU A 403 11.53 -7.68 -21.89
CA LEU A 403 10.10 -7.41 -22.11
C LEU A 403 9.50 -8.32 -23.19
N ASP A 404 10.31 -8.80 -24.13
CA ASP A 404 9.89 -9.71 -25.21
C ASP A 404 10.17 -11.20 -24.85
N HIS A 405 10.53 -11.52 -23.61
CA HIS A 405 10.84 -12.90 -23.21
C HIS A 405 9.59 -13.78 -23.22
N THR A 406 9.75 -15.06 -23.61
CA THR A 406 8.63 -16.01 -23.72
C THR A 406 7.97 -16.34 -22.38
N ASP A 407 8.75 -16.38 -21.29
CA ASP A 407 8.25 -16.64 -19.95
C ASP A 407 7.65 -15.35 -19.34
N PRO A 408 6.37 -15.35 -18.95
CA PRO A 408 5.72 -14.21 -18.34
C PRO A 408 6.37 -13.78 -17.00
N TRP A 409 6.96 -14.72 -16.24
CA TRP A 409 7.66 -14.38 -15.01
C TRP A 409 8.84 -13.44 -15.25
N ILE A 410 9.60 -13.67 -16.30
CA ILE A 410 10.71 -12.79 -16.69
C ILE A 410 10.20 -11.42 -17.12
N ARG A 411 9.12 -11.37 -17.92
CA ARG A 411 8.49 -10.09 -18.31
C ARG A 411 8.00 -9.30 -17.10
N ILE A 412 7.33 -9.96 -16.14
CA ILE A 412 6.85 -9.34 -14.89
C ILE A 412 8.01 -8.68 -14.13
N ASN A 413 9.11 -9.40 -13.93
CA ASN A 413 10.25 -8.87 -13.19
C ASN A 413 10.99 -7.76 -13.96
N ALA A 414 11.08 -7.85 -15.28
CA ALA A 414 11.65 -6.79 -16.11
C ALA A 414 10.82 -5.50 -16.04
N VAL A 415 9.49 -5.61 -16.15
CA VAL A 415 8.58 -4.47 -16.01
C VAL A 415 8.65 -3.87 -14.61
N TYR A 416 8.67 -4.72 -13.58
CA TYR A 416 8.84 -4.27 -12.19
C TYR A 416 10.10 -3.41 -12.05
N ALA A 417 11.24 -3.92 -12.52
CA ALA A 417 12.51 -3.21 -12.41
C ALA A 417 12.51 -1.88 -13.18
N LEU A 418 11.93 -1.85 -14.38
CA LEU A 418 11.83 -0.63 -15.20
C LEU A 418 10.96 0.45 -14.55
N GLY A 419 9.92 0.08 -13.80
CA GLY A 419 9.00 1.02 -13.19
C GLY A 419 9.64 2.02 -12.22
N ASP A 420 10.79 1.73 -11.64
CA ASP A 420 11.53 2.63 -10.76
C ASP A 420 12.73 3.33 -11.45
N SER A 421 12.94 3.06 -12.75
CA SER A 421 14.08 3.61 -13.50
C SER A 421 13.86 5.06 -13.99
N GLY A 422 12.63 5.57 -13.84
CA GLY A 422 12.27 6.93 -14.28
C GLY A 422 11.80 7.01 -15.75
N ALA A 423 10.83 7.89 -15.99
CA ALA A 423 10.17 8.02 -17.31
C ALA A 423 11.14 8.40 -18.45
N VAL A 424 12.11 9.28 -18.17
CA VAL A 424 13.09 9.71 -19.16
C VAL A 424 13.97 8.55 -19.63
N VAL A 425 14.37 7.70 -18.68
CA VAL A 425 15.24 6.55 -18.95
C VAL A 425 14.51 5.47 -19.74
N VAL A 426 13.20 5.28 -19.49
CA VAL A 426 12.38 4.29 -20.18
C VAL A 426 11.86 4.79 -21.54
N GLY A 427 11.97 6.10 -21.83
CA GLY A 427 11.37 6.73 -23.00
C GLY A 427 11.72 6.08 -24.33
N GLU A 428 12.97 5.62 -24.52
CA GLU A 428 13.39 4.91 -25.73
C GLU A 428 12.72 3.54 -25.90
N HIS A 429 12.23 2.96 -24.81
CA HIS A 429 11.58 1.66 -24.77
C HIS A 429 10.09 1.74 -24.48
N ALA A 430 9.52 2.95 -24.45
CA ALA A 430 8.11 3.20 -24.14
C ALA A 430 7.15 2.35 -24.98
N SER A 431 7.41 2.24 -26.30
CA SER A 431 6.57 1.43 -27.20
C SER A 431 6.62 -0.07 -26.92
N ARG A 432 7.73 -0.59 -26.38
CA ARG A 432 7.81 -1.99 -25.92
C ARG A 432 6.99 -2.19 -24.66
N LEU A 433 7.13 -1.28 -23.71
CA LEU A 433 6.37 -1.33 -22.47
C LEU A 433 4.86 -1.22 -22.74
N ALA A 434 4.43 -0.34 -23.66
CA ALA A 434 3.04 -0.16 -24.02
C ALA A 434 2.40 -1.44 -24.61
N LYS A 435 3.15 -2.22 -25.40
CA LYS A 435 2.67 -3.51 -25.95
C LYS A 435 2.29 -4.53 -24.87
N LEU A 436 2.88 -4.44 -23.67
CA LEU A 436 2.57 -5.34 -22.58
C LEU A 436 1.19 -5.07 -21.94
N LEU A 437 0.52 -3.98 -22.30
CA LEU A 437 -0.89 -3.79 -21.98
C LEU A 437 -1.84 -4.68 -22.82
N ASP A 438 -1.30 -5.34 -23.85
CA ASP A 438 -1.96 -6.35 -24.67
C ASP A 438 -1.38 -7.75 -24.45
N ASP A 439 -0.62 -7.97 -23.38
CA ASP A 439 -0.01 -9.25 -23.07
C ASP A 439 -1.09 -10.32 -22.82
N PRO A 440 -0.90 -11.56 -23.31
CA PRO A 440 -1.83 -12.66 -23.06
C PRO A 440 -1.90 -13.06 -21.58
N GLU A 441 -0.88 -12.73 -20.78
CA GLU A 441 -0.85 -13.02 -19.35
C GLU A 441 -1.33 -11.80 -18.53
N PRO A 442 -2.49 -11.88 -17.86
CA PRO A 442 -3.05 -10.75 -17.09
C PRO A 442 -2.11 -10.18 -16.02
N SER A 443 -1.27 -11.02 -15.42
CA SER A 443 -0.31 -10.59 -14.41
C SER A 443 0.77 -9.65 -14.99
N VAL A 444 1.11 -9.81 -16.27
CA VAL A 444 2.01 -8.88 -16.99
C VAL A 444 1.34 -7.54 -17.21
N ILE A 445 0.07 -7.53 -17.64
CA ILE A 445 -0.70 -6.29 -17.79
C ILE A 445 -0.77 -5.55 -16.44
N ARG A 446 -1.09 -6.26 -15.37
CA ARG A 446 -1.19 -5.69 -14.03
C ARG A 446 0.10 -4.99 -13.58
N VAL A 447 1.25 -5.66 -13.72
CA VAL A 447 2.53 -5.05 -13.32
C VAL A 447 2.93 -3.89 -14.24
N THR A 448 2.50 -3.92 -15.52
CA THR A 448 2.72 -2.83 -16.46
C THR A 448 1.93 -1.59 -16.05
N LEU A 449 0.68 -1.75 -15.63
CA LEU A 449 -0.13 -0.65 -15.09
C LEU A 449 0.49 -0.08 -13.79
N ASP A 450 1.02 -0.94 -12.91
CA ASP A 450 1.72 -0.49 -11.71
C ASP A 450 3.02 0.26 -12.05
N ALA A 451 3.77 -0.19 -13.06
CA ALA A 451 4.94 0.52 -13.55
C ALA A 451 4.56 1.91 -14.08
N TYR A 452 3.50 2.02 -14.86
CA TYR A 452 3.02 3.31 -15.35
C TYR A 452 2.54 4.24 -14.24
N ALA A 453 1.90 3.70 -13.20
CA ALA A 453 1.53 4.49 -12.02
C ALA A 453 2.76 5.08 -11.31
N ALA A 454 3.91 4.41 -11.36
CA ALA A 454 5.17 4.88 -10.81
C ALA A 454 5.94 5.82 -11.75
N LEU A 455 5.91 5.54 -13.05
CA LEU A 455 6.59 6.35 -14.07
C LEU A 455 5.88 7.68 -14.34
N GLY A 456 4.54 7.69 -14.27
CA GLY A 456 3.73 8.89 -14.50
C GLY A 456 3.76 9.43 -15.93
N ALA A 457 4.40 8.73 -16.87
CA ALA A 457 4.53 9.16 -18.27
C ALA A 457 4.30 7.97 -19.20
N PHE A 458 3.46 8.16 -20.23
CA PHE A 458 3.12 7.13 -21.20
C PHE A 458 2.49 7.76 -22.46
N ASP A 459 2.40 6.96 -23.52
CA ASP A 459 1.93 7.37 -24.84
C ASP A 459 0.41 7.22 -25.01
N GLU A 460 -0.09 7.63 -26.19
CA GLU A 460 -1.51 7.57 -26.56
C GLU A 460 -2.06 6.13 -26.51
N HIS A 461 -1.29 5.14 -26.98
CA HIS A 461 -1.71 3.74 -26.93
C HIS A 461 -1.97 3.26 -25.51
N ALA A 462 -1.08 3.61 -24.58
CA ALA A 462 -1.27 3.25 -23.16
C ALA A 462 -2.54 3.91 -22.58
N ILE A 463 -2.83 5.18 -22.94
CA ILE A 463 -4.05 5.87 -22.52
C ILE A 463 -5.29 5.15 -23.05
N GLU A 464 -5.30 4.78 -24.33
CA GLU A 464 -6.41 4.04 -24.94
C GLU A 464 -6.65 2.70 -24.25
N ARG A 465 -5.59 1.96 -23.95
CA ARG A 465 -5.72 0.68 -23.24
C ARG A 465 -6.25 0.84 -21.83
N MET A 466 -5.74 1.83 -21.08
CA MET A 466 -6.24 2.14 -19.75
C MET A 466 -7.71 2.57 -19.77
N HIS A 467 -8.11 3.38 -20.74
CA HIS A 467 -9.51 3.75 -20.94
C HIS A 467 -10.38 2.52 -21.22
N HIS A 468 -9.90 1.60 -22.06
CA HIS A 468 -10.57 0.35 -22.31
C HIS A 468 -10.76 -0.49 -21.04
N PHE A 469 -9.75 -0.57 -20.17
CA PHE A 469 -9.88 -1.29 -18.90
C PHE A 469 -10.87 -0.62 -17.94
N LEU A 470 -11.01 0.69 -17.97
CA LEU A 470 -11.97 1.42 -17.15
C LEU A 470 -13.41 1.27 -17.65
N SER A 471 -13.63 1.24 -18.96
CA SER A 471 -14.95 1.24 -19.59
C SER A 471 -15.48 -0.15 -19.92
N GLY A 472 -14.59 -1.13 -20.10
CA GLY A 472 -14.93 -2.44 -20.62
C GLY A 472 -14.90 -3.57 -19.60
N THR A 473 -15.61 -4.65 -19.94
CA THR A 473 -15.39 -5.95 -19.32
C THR A 473 -14.56 -6.81 -20.28
N VAL A 474 -13.44 -7.31 -19.79
CA VAL A 474 -12.66 -8.31 -20.53
C VAL A 474 -13.11 -9.69 -20.02
N PRO A 475 -13.84 -10.49 -20.83
CA PRO A 475 -14.61 -11.63 -20.32
C PRO A 475 -13.78 -12.72 -19.62
N HIS A 476 -12.50 -12.82 -19.95
CA HIS A 476 -11.60 -13.82 -19.37
C HIS A 476 -10.87 -13.33 -18.10
N TRP A 477 -11.14 -12.10 -17.65
CA TRP A 477 -10.51 -11.52 -16.47
C TRP A 477 -11.50 -11.43 -15.31
N GLY A 478 -11.29 -12.26 -14.31
CA GLY A 478 -12.02 -12.17 -13.06
C GLY A 478 -13.50 -12.53 -13.12
N THR A 479 -13.83 -13.59 -13.85
CA THR A 479 -15.17 -14.19 -13.85
C THR A 479 -15.42 -15.09 -12.66
N ASP A 480 -14.44 -15.25 -11.79
CA ASP A 480 -14.56 -16.03 -10.56
C ASP A 480 -15.54 -15.34 -9.61
N ALA A 481 -16.73 -15.94 -9.48
CA ALA A 481 -17.83 -15.39 -8.70
C ALA A 481 -17.56 -15.36 -7.19
N GLU A 482 -16.58 -16.14 -6.72
CA GLU A 482 -16.26 -16.29 -5.31
C GLU A 482 -15.33 -15.20 -4.79
N THR A 483 -14.61 -14.50 -5.68
CA THR A 483 -13.69 -13.43 -5.28
C THR A 483 -14.41 -12.09 -5.24
N GLU A 484 -14.16 -11.32 -4.20
CA GLU A 484 -14.67 -9.95 -4.08
C GLU A 484 -14.30 -9.10 -5.31
N PRO A 485 -15.25 -8.36 -5.94
CA PRO A 485 -15.05 -7.71 -7.25
C PRO A 485 -13.81 -6.82 -7.35
N ARG A 486 -13.46 -6.09 -6.27
CA ARG A 486 -12.27 -5.22 -6.26
C ARG A 486 -10.95 -5.98 -6.24
N LEU A 487 -10.96 -7.21 -5.73
CA LEU A 487 -9.77 -8.07 -5.60
C LEU A 487 -9.53 -8.91 -6.85
N ARG A 488 -10.53 -9.02 -7.73
CA ARG A 488 -10.38 -9.69 -9.01
C ARG A 488 -9.39 -8.95 -9.88
N MET A 489 -8.72 -9.67 -10.76
CA MET A 489 -7.73 -9.09 -11.66
C MET A 489 -8.27 -7.86 -12.40
N MET A 490 -9.51 -7.92 -12.89
CA MET A 490 -10.14 -6.78 -13.58
C MET A 490 -10.35 -5.57 -12.68
N GLY A 491 -10.75 -5.77 -11.44
CA GLY A 491 -10.88 -4.71 -10.45
C GLY A 491 -9.54 -4.04 -10.14
N GLN A 492 -8.47 -4.81 -10.03
CA GLN A 492 -7.12 -4.31 -9.84
C GLN A 492 -6.63 -3.52 -11.05
N MET A 493 -6.90 -3.99 -12.27
CA MET A 493 -6.52 -3.29 -13.49
C MET A 493 -7.21 -1.95 -13.64
N ARG A 494 -8.51 -1.85 -13.32
CA ARG A 494 -9.24 -0.58 -13.30
C ARG A 494 -8.67 0.38 -12.26
N TYR A 495 -8.39 -0.12 -11.07
CA TYR A 495 -7.79 0.66 -9.99
C TYR A 495 -6.41 1.21 -10.37
N LEU A 496 -5.52 0.36 -10.90
CA LEU A 496 -4.18 0.77 -11.32
C LEU A 496 -4.21 1.71 -12.53
N SER A 497 -5.14 1.51 -13.48
CA SER A 497 -5.35 2.43 -14.59
C SER A 497 -5.75 3.82 -14.09
N ALA A 498 -6.68 3.90 -13.14
CA ALA A 498 -7.08 5.18 -12.55
C ALA A 498 -5.90 5.88 -11.85
N ILE A 499 -5.06 5.13 -11.12
CA ILE A 499 -3.84 5.67 -10.47
C ILE A 499 -2.85 6.17 -11.53
N ALA A 500 -2.57 5.39 -12.57
CA ALA A 500 -1.64 5.76 -13.63
C ALA A 500 -2.09 7.03 -14.36
N LEU A 501 -3.37 7.10 -14.76
CA LEU A 501 -3.95 8.29 -15.40
C LEU A 501 -3.95 9.51 -14.46
N SER A 502 -4.21 9.32 -13.17
CA SER A 502 -4.10 10.38 -12.15
C SER A 502 -2.68 10.91 -12.02
N SER A 503 -1.68 10.02 -12.01
CA SER A 503 -0.27 10.39 -11.98
C SER A 503 0.12 11.17 -13.24
N TRP A 504 -0.29 10.68 -14.41
CA TRP A 504 -0.02 11.36 -15.69
C TRP A 504 -0.63 12.77 -15.73
N LEU A 505 -1.89 12.91 -15.31
CA LEU A 505 -2.58 14.20 -15.32
C LEU A 505 -1.89 15.22 -14.39
N SER A 506 -1.20 14.78 -13.38
CA SER A 506 -0.45 15.65 -12.47
C SER A 506 0.89 16.12 -13.03
N HIS A 507 1.53 15.36 -13.94
CA HIS A 507 2.93 15.57 -14.33
C HIS A 507 3.14 15.86 -15.81
N CYS A 508 2.30 15.32 -16.70
CA CYS A 508 2.50 15.39 -18.15
C CYS A 508 1.67 16.40 -18.94
N PRO A 509 0.65 17.10 -18.39
CA PRO A 509 -0.23 17.94 -19.21
C PRO A 509 0.51 19.02 -20.01
N ALA A 510 1.52 19.63 -19.41
CA ALA A 510 2.31 20.69 -20.07
C ALA A 510 3.18 20.16 -21.22
N GLN A 511 3.59 18.90 -21.16
CA GLN A 511 4.45 18.27 -22.17
C GLN A 511 3.64 17.67 -23.33
N LEU A 512 2.46 17.12 -23.03
CA LEU A 512 1.60 16.43 -23.99
C LEU A 512 0.14 16.95 -23.90
N PRO A 513 -0.10 18.25 -24.13
CA PRO A 513 -1.41 18.86 -23.90
C PRO A 513 -2.52 18.28 -24.80
N HIS A 514 -2.18 17.70 -25.94
CA HIS A 514 -3.13 17.09 -26.85
C HIS A 514 -3.75 15.78 -26.31
N LEU A 515 -3.10 15.13 -25.33
CA LEU A 515 -3.60 13.92 -24.70
C LEU A 515 -4.49 14.19 -23.46
N VAL A 516 -4.48 15.40 -22.92
CA VAL A 516 -5.29 15.77 -21.75
C VAL A 516 -6.77 15.41 -21.92
N PRO A 517 -7.44 15.73 -23.06
CA PRO A 517 -8.86 15.39 -23.21
C PRO A 517 -9.15 13.88 -23.17
N GLN A 518 -8.22 13.05 -23.62
CA GLN A 518 -8.38 11.59 -23.59
C GLN A 518 -8.25 11.06 -22.16
N VAL A 519 -7.27 11.55 -21.40
CA VAL A 519 -7.08 11.20 -20.00
C VAL A 519 -8.27 11.65 -19.15
N GLU A 520 -8.74 12.89 -19.35
CA GLU A 520 -9.93 13.40 -18.67
C GLU A 520 -11.17 12.57 -18.99
N ALA A 521 -11.37 12.17 -20.25
CA ALA A 521 -12.49 11.33 -20.65
C ALA A 521 -12.47 9.97 -19.96
N ALA A 522 -11.31 9.32 -19.88
CA ALA A 522 -11.15 8.05 -19.20
C ALA A 522 -11.44 8.16 -17.68
N LEU A 523 -10.94 9.22 -17.05
CA LEU A 523 -11.21 9.48 -15.62
C LEU A 523 -12.68 9.84 -15.35
N LEU A 524 -13.33 10.59 -16.26
CA LEU A 524 -14.76 10.90 -16.15
C LEU A 524 -15.62 9.64 -16.22
N GLU A 525 -15.26 8.69 -17.07
CA GLU A 525 -15.93 7.41 -17.15
C GLU A 525 -15.73 6.57 -15.87
N SER A 526 -14.52 6.59 -15.32
CA SER A 526 -14.19 5.92 -14.06
C SER A 526 -15.03 6.41 -12.87
N LEU A 527 -15.58 7.63 -12.90
CA LEU A 527 -16.52 8.09 -11.86
C LEU A 527 -17.79 7.25 -11.76
N GLN A 528 -18.14 6.52 -12.81
CA GLN A 528 -19.30 5.62 -12.83
C GLN A 528 -18.97 4.19 -12.38
N ASP A 529 -17.71 3.92 -12.04
CA ASP A 529 -17.30 2.59 -11.60
C ASP A 529 -18.05 2.17 -10.33
N GLU A 530 -18.60 0.96 -10.35
CA GLU A 530 -19.24 0.35 -9.18
C GLU A 530 -18.25 0.15 -8.03
N ASN A 531 -16.97 -0.06 -8.37
CA ASN A 531 -15.89 -0.08 -7.40
C ASN A 531 -15.54 1.35 -6.97
N GLY A 532 -15.74 1.67 -5.71
CA GLY A 532 -15.45 2.98 -5.16
C GLY A 532 -13.97 3.40 -5.24
N TYR A 533 -13.03 2.48 -5.39
CA TYR A 533 -11.61 2.80 -5.46
C TYR A 533 -11.23 3.54 -6.76
N PRO A 534 -11.49 3.00 -7.97
CA PRO A 534 -11.27 3.74 -9.20
C PRO A 534 -12.02 5.07 -9.25
N ALA A 535 -13.29 5.08 -8.81
CA ALA A 535 -14.13 6.27 -8.82
C ALA A 535 -13.57 7.39 -7.93
N LEU A 536 -13.09 7.09 -6.72
CA LEU A 536 -12.52 8.09 -5.82
C LEU A 536 -11.14 8.58 -6.29
N ILE A 537 -10.31 7.71 -6.86
CA ILE A 537 -9.05 8.12 -7.48
C ILE A 537 -9.33 9.10 -8.63
N ALA A 538 -10.29 8.75 -9.51
CA ALA A 538 -10.68 9.63 -10.60
C ALA A 538 -11.23 10.97 -10.10
N CYS A 539 -12.08 10.96 -9.05
CA CYS A 539 -12.58 12.18 -8.44
C CYS A 539 -11.45 13.10 -7.96
N SER A 540 -10.48 12.55 -7.24
CA SER A 540 -9.32 13.30 -6.74
C SER A 540 -8.42 13.82 -7.86
N ALA A 541 -8.27 13.08 -8.96
CA ALA A 541 -7.52 13.54 -10.13
C ALA A 541 -8.24 14.68 -10.85
N LEU A 542 -9.56 14.56 -11.06
CA LEU A 542 -10.37 15.57 -11.73
C LEU A 542 -10.54 16.85 -10.91
N GLU A 543 -10.50 16.75 -9.58
CA GLU A 543 -10.48 17.92 -8.68
C GLU A 543 -9.24 18.78 -8.90
N ARG A 544 -8.11 18.17 -9.24
CA ARG A 544 -6.84 18.86 -9.51
C ARG A 544 -6.69 19.31 -10.96
N SER A 545 -7.61 18.93 -11.84
CA SER A 545 -7.64 19.38 -13.23
C SER A 545 -8.10 20.84 -13.29
N ASP A 546 -7.50 21.63 -14.15
CA ASP A 546 -7.93 23.00 -14.44
C ASP A 546 -9.23 23.06 -15.27
N SER A 547 -9.77 21.91 -15.65
CA SER A 547 -10.99 21.80 -16.46
C SER A 547 -12.25 22.04 -15.62
N VAL A 548 -12.99 23.11 -15.90
CA VAL A 548 -14.30 23.38 -15.27
C VAL A 548 -15.28 22.21 -15.51
N HIS A 549 -15.18 21.53 -16.65
CA HIS A 549 -16.02 20.37 -16.95
C HIS A 549 -15.73 19.22 -15.98
N CYS A 550 -14.46 18.89 -15.77
CA CYS A 550 -14.02 17.87 -14.84
C CYS A 550 -14.39 18.20 -13.39
N LEU A 551 -14.18 19.45 -12.96
CA LEU A 551 -14.59 19.90 -11.62
C LEU A 551 -16.10 19.76 -11.39
N ARG A 552 -16.92 20.11 -12.39
CA ARG A 552 -18.37 19.93 -12.31
C ARG A 552 -18.78 18.46 -12.23
N ALA A 553 -18.11 17.59 -12.96
CA ALA A 553 -18.35 16.14 -12.90
C ALA A 553 -17.97 15.55 -11.54
N ALA A 554 -16.82 15.94 -11.00
CA ALA A 554 -16.37 15.54 -9.65
C ALA A 554 -17.36 16.00 -8.57
N VAL A 555 -17.79 17.27 -8.62
CA VAL A 555 -18.81 17.81 -7.69
C VAL A 555 -20.14 17.06 -7.82
N LYS A 556 -20.57 16.75 -9.06
CA LYS A 556 -21.78 15.98 -9.30
C LYS A 556 -21.67 14.57 -8.70
N TYR A 557 -20.55 13.91 -8.88
CA TYR A 557 -20.25 12.61 -8.29
C TYR A 557 -20.32 12.68 -6.76
N LEU A 558 -19.59 13.60 -6.13
CA LEU A 558 -19.59 13.78 -4.68
C LEU A 558 -20.97 14.09 -4.12
N ARG A 559 -21.74 14.95 -4.80
CA ARG A 559 -23.12 15.27 -4.41
C ARG A 559 -24.02 14.04 -4.46
N GLY A 560 -23.88 13.19 -5.47
CA GLY A 560 -24.61 11.94 -5.57
C GLY A 560 -24.25 10.92 -4.49
N ARG A 561 -23.02 11.01 -3.96
CA ARG A 561 -22.47 10.11 -2.93
C ARG A 561 -22.56 10.66 -1.51
N SER A 562 -22.94 11.94 -1.33
CA SER A 562 -22.95 12.61 -0.01
C SER A 562 -23.92 12.00 1.00
N TRP A 563 -24.88 11.22 0.55
CA TRP A 563 -25.88 10.54 1.37
C TRP A 563 -25.60 9.06 1.58
N ASP A 564 -24.54 8.54 1.02
CA ASP A 564 -24.16 7.15 1.20
C ASP A 564 -23.84 6.88 2.67
N SER A 565 -24.51 5.92 3.29
CA SER A 565 -24.41 5.68 4.72
C SER A 565 -23.08 5.04 5.11
N ALA A 566 -22.61 4.05 4.38
CA ALA A 566 -21.33 3.44 4.61
C ALA A 566 -20.84 2.80 3.33
N GLN A 567 -19.69 3.19 2.85
CA GLN A 567 -19.10 2.50 1.73
C GLN A 567 -17.95 1.65 2.21
N ASN A 568 -18.20 0.38 2.35
CA ASN A 568 -17.14 -0.58 2.43
C ASN A 568 -16.83 -1.05 1.02
N SER A 569 -15.69 -0.62 0.49
CA SER A 569 -15.23 -0.98 -0.85
C SER A 569 -15.06 -2.49 -1.08
N ARG A 570 -15.08 -3.29 -0.01
CA ARG A 570 -14.98 -4.74 -0.06
C ARG A 570 -16.25 -5.44 -0.48
N GLN A 571 -17.39 -4.77 -0.38
CA GLN A 571 -18.71 -5.40 -0.52
C GLN A 571 -19.59 -4.66 -1.52
N ILE A 572 -19.04 -4.15 -2.61
CA ILE A 572 -19.73 -3.20 -3.47
C ILE A 572 -21.08 -3.70 -3.97
N GLY A 573 -21.19 -4.94 -4.43
CA GLY A 573 -22.45 -5.50 -4.87
C GLY A 573 -23.45 -5.69 -3.72
N GLN A 574 -23.05 -6.41 -2.70
CA GLN A 574 -23.86 -6.68 -1.51
C GLN A 574 -24.07 -5.41 -0.65
N TRP A 575 -23.02 -4.58 -0.60
CA TRP A 575 -23.04 -3.33 0.12
C TRP A 575 -24.15 -2.40 -0.34
N THR A 576 -24.39 -2.25 -1.63
CA THR A 576 -25.45 -1.38 -2.15
C THR A 576 -26.83 -1.80 -1.63
N ILE A 577 -27.07 -3.10 -1.50
CA ILE A 577 -28.33 -3.65 -0.96
C ILE A 577 -28.42 -3.40 0.54
N ASP A 578 -27.36 -3.72 1.28
CA ASP A 578 -27.30 -3.61 2.73
C ASP A 578 -27.33 -2.14 3.17
N HIS A 579 -26.70 -1.25 2.42
CA HIS A 579 -26.75 0.18 2.61
C HIS A 579 -28.18 0.73 2.49
N GLY A 580 -28.90 0.35 1.45
CA GLY A 580 -30.29 0.73 1.29
C GLY A 580 -31.15 0.30 2.47
N ARG A 581 -30.97 -0.93 2.96
CA ARG A 581 -31.66 -1.46 4.13
C ARG A 581 -31.30 -0.70 5.42
N ALA A 582 -30.00 -0.43 5.64
CA ALA A 582 -29.55 0.31 6.81
C ALA A 582 -30.08 1.75 6.81
N THR A 583 -30.11 2.42 5.67
CA THR A 583 -30.68 3.76 5.52
C THR A 583 -32.18 3.77 5.81
N LEU A 584 -32.93 2.82 5.29
CA LEU A 584 -34.35 2.69 5.57
C LEU A 584 -34.64 2.39 7.05
N ALA A 585 -33.85 1.51 7.66
CA ALA A 585 -33.95 1.20 9.09
C ALA A 585 -33.68 2.44 9.96
N ARG A 586 -32.67 3.24 9.60
CA ARG A 586 -32.36 4.51 10.29
C ARG A 586 -33.48 5.54 10.15
N ILE A 587 -34.02 5.70 8.95
CA ILE A 587 -35.18 6.61 8.73
C ILE A 587 -36.35 6.16 9.59
N ALA A 588 -36.66 4.87 9.62
CA ALA A 588 -37.74 4.33 10.46
C ALA A 588 -37.50 4.55 11.96
N SER A 589 -36.24 4.43 12.41
CA SER A 589 -35.87 4.69 13.82
C SER A 589 -36.03 6.17 14.21
N LEU A 590 -35.71 7.09 13.30
CA LEU A 590 -35.90 8.54 13.54
C LEU A 590 -37.38 8.93 13.67
N ASP A 591 -38.27 8.26 12.95
CA ASP A 591 -39.70 8.50 13.04
C ASP A 591 -40.29 8.00 14.37
N GLN A 592 -39.66 7.02 15.02
CA GLN A 592 -40.07 6.57 16.37
C GLN A 592 -39.78 7.60 17.48
N PHE A 593 -38.86 8.55 17.26
CA PHE A 593 -38.58 9.64 18.20
C PHE A 593 -39.45 10.91 17.99
N LYS A 594 -40.33 10.90 17.00
CA LYS A 594 -41.25 12.04 16.71
C LYS A 594 -42.63 11.91 17.38
N ASN A 595 -42.86 10.80 18.09
CA ASN A 595 -44.05 10.55 18.90
C ASN A 595 -43.63 10.45 20.37
#